data_bb78fc999b16fee45713cb14afea7895
#
_entry.id   bb78fc999b16fee45713cb14afea7895
#
_cell.length_a   1.000
_cell.length_b   1.000
_cell.length_c   1.000
_cell.angle_alpha   90.00
_cell.angle_beta   90.00
_cell.angle_gamma   90.00
#
_symmetry.space_group_name_H-M   'P 1'
#
loop_
_entity.id
_entity.type
_entity.pdbx_description
1 polymer ?
#
loop_
_entity_poly.entity_id
_entity_poly.type
_entity_poly.pdbx_seq_one_letter_code
_entity_poly.pdbx_strand_id
1 'polypeptide(L)'
;MIVMDRENLTARGWSHVLSTTGDVAELEAFRKRVGAPPQALHLENRRWPHLDLKLEPRQQALAATDVRVFERTSDMLRYLKSLRLEPG
;
A
#
# COMPACT_ATOMS: atom_id res chain seq x y z
N MET A 1 -6.28 1.49 8.10
CA MET A 1 -4.83 1.72 8.33
C MET A 1 -4.06 1.45 7.05
N ILE A 2 -3.06 2.26 6.79
CA ILE A 2 -2.21 2.09 5.62
C ILE A 2 -1.04 1.16 5.95
N VAL A 3 -0.79 0.20 5.06
CA VAL A 3 0.36 -0.69 5.14
C VAL A 3 1.13 -0.63 3.82
N MET A 4 2.41 -0.92 3.85
CA MET A 4 3.23 -0.93 2.65
C MET A 4 4.38 -1.91 2.78
N ASP A 5 4.95 -2.32 1.65
CA ASP A 5 6.17 -3.11 1.62
C ASP A 5 7.37 -2.21 1.35
N ARG A 6 8.51 -2.55 1.97
CA ARG A 6 9.77 -1.86 1.71
C ARG A 6 10.44 -2.42 0.47
N GLU A 7 10.47 -3.74 0.34
CA GLU A 7 11.09 -4.40 -0.82
C GLU A 7 10.04 -5.05 -1.69
N ASN A 8 9.93 -4.55 -2.92
CA ASN A 8 9.18 -5.22 -3.97
C ASN A 8 10.17 -5.97 -4.85
N LEU A 9 10.22 -7.30 -4.72
CA LEU A 9 11.20 -8.12 -5.42
C LEU A 9 11.02 -8.13 -6.93
N THR A 10 9.81 -7.82 -7.42
CA THR A 10 9.52 -7.82 -8.86
C THR A 10 9.73 -6.45 -9.49
N ALA A 11 9.79 -5.39 -8.68
CA ALA A 11 9.96 -4.02 -9.18
C ALA A 11 10.77 -3.21 -8.16
N ARG A 12 12.08 -3.28 -8.26
CA ARG A 12 12.97 -2.57 -7.35
C ARG A 12 12.70 -1.07 -7.36
N GLY A 13 12.73 -0.47 -6.17
CA GLY A 13 12.47 0.95 -6.01
C GLY A 13 11.00 1.31 -5.95
N TRP A 14 10.11 0.32 -6.06
CA TRP A 14 8.67 0.50 -5.93
C TRP A 14 8.18 -0.11 -4.64
N SER A 15 7.10 0.44 -4.10
CA SER A 15 6.38 -0.15 -2.97
C SER A 15 4.90 -0.23 -3.28
N HIS A 16 4.27 -1.33 -2.86
CA HIS A 16 2.81 -1.43 -2.84
C HIS A 16 2.30 -0.78 -1.56
N VAL A 17 1.21 -0.04 -1.65
CA VAL A 17 0.56 0.57 -0.49
C VAL A 17 -0.91 0.14 -0.52
N LEU A 18 -1.38 -0.42 0.58
CA LEU A 18 -2.74 -0.92 0.69
C LEU A 18 -3.41 -0.42 1.96
N SER A 19 -4.73 -0.42 1.95
CA SER A 19 -5.54 -0.18 3.14
C SER A 19 -5.90 -1.53 3.77
N THR A 20 -5.82 -1.63 5.09
CA THR A 20 -6.19 -2.86 5.79
C THR A 20 -7.67 -3.21 5.61
N THR A 21 -8.51 -2.23 5.31
CA THR A 21 -9.94 -2.40 5.11
C THR A 21 -10.37 -2.34 3.65
N GLY A 22 -9.40 -2.17 2.72
CA GLY A 22 -9.71 -2.01 1.30
C GLY A 22 -10.37 -0.68 0.97
N ASP A 23 -10.20 0.32 1.82
CA ASP A 23 -10.85 1.62 1.67
C ASP A 23 -10.14 2.48 0.62
N VAL A 24 -10.78 2.63 -0.54
CA VAL A 24 -10.24 3.42 -1.66
C VAL A 24 -10.10 4.89 -1.27
N ALA A 25 -11.04 5.43 -0.48
CA ALA A 25 -10.97 6.82 -0.04
C ALA A 25 -9.72 7.07 0.83
N GLU A 26 -9.38 6.09 1.68
CA GLU A 26 -8.16 6.17 2.50
C GLU A 26 -6.91 6.17 1.62
N LEU A 27 -6.89 5.31 0.60
CA LEU A 27 -5.76 5.25 -0.33
C LEU A 27 -5.62 6.55 -1.11
N GLU A 28 -6.74 7.12 -1.56
CA GLU A 28 -6.72 8.37 -2.32
C GLU A 28 -6.23 9.53 -1.47
N ALA A 29 -6.67 9.60 -0.21
CA ALA A 29 -6.20 10.62 0.72
C ALA A 29 -4.70 10.47 0.97
N PHE A 30 -4.23 9.24 1.14
CA PHE A 30 -2.82 8.98 1.36
C PHE A 30 -1.98 9.33 0.12
N ARG A 31 -2.50 9.01 -1.08
CA ARG A 31 -1.84 9.38 -2.34
C ARG A 31 -1.55 10.87 -2.40
N LYS A 32 -2.56 11.68 -2.09
CA LYS A 32 -2.41 13.14 -2.09
C LYS A 32 -1.42 13.60 -1.04
N ARG A 33 -1.47 12.98 0.13
CA ARG A 33 -0.60 13.33 1.26
C ARG A 33 0.88 13.16 0.92
N VAL A 34 1.23 12.09 0.20
CA VAL A 34 2.64 11.82 -0.16
C VAL A 34 3.04 12.43 -1.50
N GLY A 35 2.13 13.08 -2.19
CA GLY A 35 2.42 13.75 -3.45
C GLY A 35 2.52 12.82 -4.65
N ALA A 36 1.86 11.65 -4.61
CA ALA A 36 1.87 10.72 -5.72
C ALA A 36 0.89 11.15 -6.82
N PRO A 37 1.19 10.85 -8.10
CA PRO A 37 0.28 11.21 -9.19
C PRO A 37 -0.98 10.33 -9.18
N PRO A 38 -2.07 10.78 -9.81
CA PRO A 38 -3.32 9.99 -9.87
C PRO A 38 -3.15 8.59 -10.43
N GLN A 39 -2.26 8.41 -11.40
CA GLN A 39 -2.01 7.11 -12.02
C GLN A 39 -1.33 6.11 -11.08
N ALA A 40 -0.88 6.54 -9.90
CA ALA A 40 -0.34 5.62 -8.90
C ALA A 40 -1.42 4.75 -8.27
N LEU A 41 -2.68 5.17 -8.34
CA LEU A 41 -3.79 4.43 -7.75
C LEU A 41 -4.32 3.40 -8.76
N HIS A 42 -4.29 2.14 -8.37
CA HIS A 42 -4.71 1.01 -9.20
C HIS A 42 -5.96 0.37 -8.60
N LEU A 43 -7.04 0.39 -9.37
CA LEU A 43 -8.36 -0.10 -8.94
C LEU A 43 -8.83 -1.31 -9.75
N GLU A 44 -8.02 -1.80 -10.69
CA GLU A 44 -8.37 -2.93 -11.57
C GLU A 44 -8.62 -4.20 -10.77
N ASN A 45 -7.82 -4.39 -9.72
CA ASN A 45 -8.03 -5.50 -8.81
C ASN A 45 -8.94 -5.04 -7.68
N ARG A 46 -10.22 -5.37 -7.78
CA ARG A 46 -11.23 -4.95 -6.79
C ARG A 46 -10.96 -5.51 -5.39
N ARG A 47 -10.31 -6.66 -5.31
CA ARG A 47 -10.00 -7.30 -4.05
C ARG A 47 -8.82 -6.61 -3.35
N TRP A 48 -7.89 -6.09 -4.16
CA TRP A 48 -6.65 -5.50 -3.66
C TRP A 48 -6.38 -4.16 -4.33
N PRO A 49 -7.26 -3.14 -4.11
CA PRO A 49 -6.91 -1.81 -4.58
C PRO A 49 -5.63 -1.34 -3.88
N HIS A 50 -4.75 -0.68 -4.62
CA HIS A 50 -3.44 -0.32 -4.07
C HIS A 50 -2.85 0.89 -4.77
N LEU A 51 -1.83 1.46 -4.13
CA LEU A 51 -0.95 2.44 -4.75
C LEU A 51 0.36 1.77 -5.08
N ASP A 52 0.95 2.17 -6.21
CA ASP A 52 2.34 1.84 -6.53
C ASP A 52 3.16 3.12 -6.41
N LEU A 53 4.06 3.15 -5.42
CA LEU A 53 4.86 4.33 -5.13
C LEU A 53 6.33 4.11 -5.46
N LYS A 54 6.97 5.15 -6.01
CA LYS A 54 8.41 5.19 -6.28
C LYS A 54 8.94 6.57 -5.92
N LEU A 55 10.25 6.70 -5.88
CA LEU A 55 10.94 7.99 -5.70
C LEU A 55 10.45 8.75 -4.46
N GLU A 56 10.22 10.06 -4.58
CA GLU A 56 9.87 10.91 -3.44
C GLU A 56 8.58 10.49 -2.72
N PRO A 57 7.47 10.19 -3.42
CA PRO A 57 6.27 9.69 -2.73
C PRO A 57 6.53 8.45 -1.90
N ARG A 58 7.36 7.52 -2.40
CA ARG A 58 7.75 6.33 -1.64
C ARG A 58 8.53 6.70 -0.39
N GLN A 59 9.47 7.65 -0.50
CA GLN A 59 10.24 8.13 0.63
C GLN A 59 9.33 8.74 1.70
N GLN A 60 8.39 9.56 1.28
CA GLN A 60 7.43 10.18 2.19
C GLN A 60 6.59 9.13 2.91
N ALA A 61 6.15 8.10 2.19
CA ALA A 61 5.36 7.02 2.77
C ALA A 61 6.17 6.22 3.80
N LEU A 62 7.43 5.89 3.49
CA LEU A 62 8.31 5.16 4.39
C LEU A 62 8.61 5.95 5.67
N ALA A 63 8.61 7.28 5.60
CA ALA A 63 8.86 8.15 6.74
C ALA A 63 7.61 8.40 7.59
N ALA A 64 6.43 8.06 7.11
CA ALA A 64 5.18 8.33 7.83
C ALA A 64 5.06 7.44 9.06
N THR A 65 4.73 8.03 10.21
CA THR A 65 4.68 7.30 11.48
C THR A 65 3.42 6.47 11.66
N ASP A 66 2.38 6.74 10.88
CA ASP A 66 1.10 6.04 10.94
C ASP A 66 0.96 4.96 9.86
N VAL A 67 2.05 4.61 9.18
CA VAL A 67 2.10 3.56 8.17
C VAL A 67 2.84 2.37 8.75
N ARG A 68 2.26 1.16 8.61
CA ARG A 68 2.96 -0.06 8.97
C ARG A 68 3.76 -0.55 7.77
N VAL A 69 5.07 -0.63 7.92
CA VAL A 69 5.98 -1.06 6.86
C VAL A 69 6.37 -2.50 7.09
N PHE A 70 6.18 -3.32 6.06
CA PHE A 70 6.65 -4.71 6.04
C PHE A 70 7.90 -4.78 5.18
N GLU A 71 8.85 -5.63 5.53
CA GLU A 71 10.08 -5.74 4.74
C GLU A 71 9.82 -6.33 3.36
N ARG A 72 8.87 -7.27 3.25
CA ARG A 72 8.55 -7.96 2.00
C ARG A 72 7.08 -7.89 1.67
N THR A 73 6.78 -7.90 0.37
CA THR A 73 5.40 -7.97 -0.13
C THR A 73 4.66 -9.18 0.42
N SER A 74 5.33 -10.34 0.46
CA SER A 74 4.70 -11.58 0.93
C SER A 74 4.25 -11.49 2.39
N ASP A 75 5.04 -10.83 3.24
CA ASP A 75 4.69 -10.66 4.64
C ASP A 75 3.47 -9.73 4.79
N MET A 76 3.46 -8.64 4.02
CA MET A 76 2.34 -7.70 4.01
C MET A 76 1.05 -8.38 3.56
N LEU A 77 1.11 -9.15 2.47
CA LEU A 77 -0.06 -9.87 1.96
C LEU A 77 -0.56 -10.91 2.93
N ARG A 78 0.35 -11.62 3.60
CA ARG A 78 -0.04 -12.59 4.63
C ARG A 78 -0.81 -11.92 5.76
N TYR A 79 -0.32 -10.77 6.22
CA TYR A 79 -1.01 -9.98 7.24
C TYR A 79 -2.40 -9.56 6.77
N LEU A 80 -2.50 -9.00 5.55
CA LEU A 80 -3.78 -8.54 5.01
C LEU A 80 -4.77 -9.70 4.83
N LYS A 81 -4.30 -10.85 4.37
CA LYS A 81 -5.13 -12.03 4.23
C LYS A 81 -5.65 -12.50 5.59
N SER A 82 -4.82 -12.43 6.63
CA SER A 82 -5.26 -12.83 7.97
C SER A 82 -6.39 -11.94 8.49
N LEU A 83 -6.37 -10.65 8.15
CA LEU A 83 -7.43 -9.72 8.53
C LEU A 83 -8.73 -9.98 7.76
N ARG A 84 -8.64 -10.53 6.56
CA ARG A 84 -9.78 -10.73 5.65
C ARG A 84 -10.29 -12.17 5.63
N LEU A 85 -9.68 -13.06 6.42
CA LEU A 85 -10.14 -14.44 6.58
C LEU A 85 -11.26 -14.49 7.62
N GLU A 86 -12.31 -13.74 7.38
CA GLU A 86 -13.45 -13.73 8.29
C GLU A 86 -14.38 -14.87 7.96
N PRO A 87 -14.83 -15.62 8.96
CA PRO A 87 -15.86 -16.63 8.74
C PRO A 87 -17.15 -15.93 8.37
N GLY A 88 -17.55 -16.08 7.24
CA GLY A 88 -18.80 -15.57 6.87
C GLY A 88 -19.30 -14.55 6.39
#